data_0a66a9b88d881f1e4619ecc25d97b32b
#
_entry.id   0a66a9b88d881f1e4619ecc25d97b32b
#
_cell.length_a   1.000
_cell.length_b   1.000
_cell.length_c   1.000
_cell.angle_alpha   90.00
_cell.angle_beta   90.00
_cell.angle_gamma   90.00
#
_symmetry.space_group_name_H-M   'P 1'
#
loop_
_entity.id
_entity.type
_entity.pdbx_description
1 polymer ?
#
loop_
_entity_poly.entity_id
_entity_poly.type
_entity_poly.pdbx_seq_one_letter_code
_entity_poly.pdbx_strand_id
1 'polypeptide(L)'
;MLFLLTVLCCSPHRKAEAVIQKEKMVQIMTEVYLIEMHYQKGYGMPSMYKPRLDIALDEIFKKHDVSRKDYESSFSYYAANPKEFLELNELVIQRYNEELVHK
;
A
#
# COMPACT_ATOMS: atom_id res chain seq x y z
N MET A 1 -14.71 19.03 -32.10
CA MET A 1 -13.72 19.81 -31.57
C MET A 1 -13.68 19.96 -30.12
N LEU A 2 -14.76 20.21 -29.58
CA LEU A 2 -14.80 20.35 -28.18
C LEU A 2 -14.35 19.14 -27.45
N PHE A 3 -14.59 18.02 -28.04
CA PHE A 3 -14.28 16.81 -27.38
C PHE A 3 -12.83 16.63 -27.10
N LEU A 4 -12.03 17.32 -27.80
CA LEU A 4 -10.63 17.23 -27.58
C LEU A 4 -10.25 17.52 -26.18
N LEU A 5 -10.88 18.51 -25.64
CA LEU A 5 -10.58 18.97 -24.33
C LEU A 5 -10.83 17.93 -23.29
N THR A 6 -11.93 17.27 -23.44
CA THR A 6 -12.30 16.30 -22.44
C THR A 6 -11.29 15.19 -22.35
N VAL A 7 -10.78 14.83 -23.46
CA VAL A 7 -9.81 13.75 -23.48
C VAL A 7 -8.59 14.11 -22.72
N LEU A 8 -8.13 15.31 -22.90
CA LEU A 8 -6.94 15.75 -22.23
C LEU A 8 -7.09 15.76 -20.75
N CYS A 9 -8.22 16.16 -20.30
CA CYS A 9 -8.44 16.25 -18.88
C CYS A 9 -8.40 14.94 -18.20
N CYS A 10 -8.87 13.95 -18.84
CA CYS A 10 -8.99 12.66 -18.20
C CYS A 10 -7.68 12.02 -17.80
N SER A 11 -6.71 12.05 -18.65
CA SER A 11 -5.48 11.35 -18.40
C SER A 11 -4.75 11.73 -17.13
N PRO A 12 -4.38 12.96 -16.95
CA PRO A 12 -3.63 13.33 -15.76
C PRO A 12 -4.43 13.14 -14.51
N HIS A 13 -5.70 13.38 -14.59
CA HIS A 13 -6.53 13.21 -13.41
C HIS A 13 -6.59 11.80 -12.95
N ARG A 14 -6.58 10.91 -13.89
CA ARG A 14 -6.64 9.53 -13.59
C ARG A 14 -5.47 9.08 -12.78
N LYS A 15 -4.30 9.57 -13.07
CA LYS A 15 -3.11 9.23 -12.33
C LYS A 15 -3.20 9.69 -10.90
N ALA A 16 -3.65 10.90 -10.71
CA ALA A 16 -3.78 11.45 -9.38
C ALA A 16 -4.79 10.65 -8.57
N GLU A 17 -5.86 10.27 -9.23
CA GLU A 17 -6.91 9.53 -8.54
C GLU A 17 -6.49 8.12 -8.18
N ALA A 18 -5.52 7.61 -8.88
CA ALA A 18 -5.06 6.26 -8.63
C ALA A 18 -4.18 6.16 -7.39
N VAL A 19 -3.76 7.29 -6.85
CA VAL A 19 -2.93 7.26 -5.65
C VAL A 19 -3.80 7.07 -4.42
N ILE A 20 -3.48 6.07 -3.62
CA ILE A 20 -4.22 5.80 -2.40
C ILE A 20 -3.98 6.91 -1.40
N GLN A 21 -5.03 7.39 -0.77
CA GLN A 21 -4.94 8.46 0.20
C GLN A 21 -4.06 8.05 1.38
N LYS A 22 -3.41 9.05 1.97
CA LYS A 22 -2.43 8.79 3.01
C LYS A 22 -2.97 7.93 4.16
N GLU A 23 -4.13 8.27 4.67
CA GLU A 23 -4.68 7.52 5.79
C GLU A 23 -4.93 6.06 5.45
N LYS A 24 -5.48 5.84 4.29
CA LYS A 24 -5.75 4.47 3.85
C LYS A 24 -4.43 3.76 3.57
N MET A 25 -3.48 4.47 3.00
CA MET A 25 -2.18 3.90 2.72
C MET A 25 -1.49 3.45 4.00
N VAL A 26 -1.61 4.22 5.07
CA VAL A 26 -1.04 3.85 6.37
C VAL A 26 -1.66 2.55 6.86
N GLN A 27 -2.98 2.42 6.74
CA GLN A 27 -3.65 1.21 7.18
C GLN A 27 -3.16 0.00 6.41
N ILE A 28 -3.09 0.13 5.10
CA ILE A 28 -2.67 -0.99 4.26
C ILE A 28 -1.22 -1.35 4.52
N MET A 29 -0.35 -0.36 4.57
CA MET A 29 1.06 -0.62 4.82
C MET A 29 1.29 -1.30 6.17
N THR A 30 0.54 -0.88 7.17
CA THR A 30 0.67 -1.50 8.49
C THR A 30 0.31 -2.98 8.42
N GLU A 31 -0.78 -3.30 7.74
CA GLU A 31 -1.20 -4.69 7.63
C GLU A 31 -0.22 -5.50 6.79
N VAL A 32 0.30 -4.88 5.74
CA VAL A 32 1.29 -5.55 4.90
C VAL A 32 2.54 -5.87 5.71
N TYR A 33 3.03 -4.90 6.49
CA TYR A 33 4.23 -5.12 7.30
C TYR A 33 3.99 -6.19 8.36
N LEU A 34 2.82 -6.19 8.97
CA LEU A 34 2.51 -7.18 9.99
C LEU A 34 2.49 -8.58 9.41
N ILE A 35 1.87 -8.74 8.26
CA ILE A 35 1.78 -10.08 7.67
C ILE A 35 3.13 -10.54 7.14
N GLU A 36 3.92 -9.63 6.61
CA GLU A 36 5.26 -9.97 6.15
C GLU A 36 6.13 -10.41 7.32
N MET A 37 6.05 -9.70 8.42
CA MET A 37 6.82 -10.05 9.59
C MET A 37 6.40 -11.40 10.14
N HIS A 38 5.11 -11.65 10.12
CA HIS A 38 4.59 -12.93 10.58
C HIS A 38 5.20 -14.09 9.82
N TYR A 39 5.25 -13.98 8.50
CA TYR A 39 5.82 -15.04 7.69
C TYR A 39 7.32 -15.13 7.82
N GLN A 40 8.00 -14.00 7.93
CA GLN A 40 9.45 -14.01 8.08
C GLN A 40 9.88 -14.70 9.36
N LYS A 41 9.12 -14.51 10.41
CA LYS A 41 9.50 -15.06 11.70
C LYS A 41 9.17 -16.53 11.86
N GLY A 42 8.11 -16.96 11.24
CA GLY A 42 7.59 -18.28 11.59
C GLY A 42 7.65 -19.36 10.54
N TYR A 43 7.97 -19.03 9.32
CA TYR A 43 7.73 -19.99 8.25
C TYR A 43 8.95 -20.31 7.39
N GLY A 44 10.13 -19.99 7.87
CA GLY A 44 11.33 -20.43 7.17
C GLY A 44 11.81 -19.49 6.10
N MET A 45 12.23 -20.02 4.98
CA MET A 45 12.82 -19.21 3.93
C MET A 45 11.78 -18.65 3.00
N PRO A 46 12.05 -17.47 2.42
CA PRO A 46 11.08 -16.82 1.55
C PRO A 46 10.55 -17.70 0.43
N SER A 47 11.39 -18.55 -0.13
CA SER A 47 10.95 -19.42 -1.21
C SER A 47 9.86 -20.38 -0.75
N MET A 48 9.81 -20.64 0.54
CA MET A 48 8.83 -21.58 1.07
C MET A 48 7.49 -20.93 1.41
N TYR A 49 7.53 -19.69 1.90
CA TYR A 49 6.28 -19.07 2.33
C TYR A 49 5.75 -18.03 1.34
N LYS A 50 6.54 -17.68 0.32
CA LYS A 50 6.10 -16.62 -0.60
C LYS A 50 4.73 -16.85 -1.23
N PRO A 51 4.39 -18.05 -1.68
CA PRO A 51 3.06 -18.25 -2.27
C PRO A 51 1.93 -17.95 -1.27
N ARG A 52 2.10 -18.33 -0.02
CA ARG A 52 1.09 -18.07 0.98
C ARG A 52 1.03 -16.59 1.31
N LEU A 53 2.20 -15.97 1.40
CA LEU A 53 2.26 -14.54 1.66
C LEU A 53 1.57 -13.77 0.55
N ASP A 54 1.79 -14.16 -0.70
CA ASP A 54 1.16 -13.47 -1.82
C ASP A 54 -0.37 -13.54 -1.71
N ILE A 55 -0.89 -14.68 -1.30
CA ILE A 55 -2.33 -14.83 -1.14
C ILE A 55 -2.83 -13.93 -0.01
N ALA A 56 -2.08 -13.88 1.09
CA ALA A 56 -2.47 -13.05 2.22
C ALA A 56 -2.44 -11.57 1.85
N LEU A 57 -1.45 -11.16 1.07
CA LEU A 57 -1.38 -9.78 0.61
C LEU A 57 -2.55 -9.44 -0.29
N ASP A 58 -2.90 -10.34 -1.19
CA ASP A 58 -4.03 -10.10 -2.06
C ASP A 58 -5.31 -9.93 -1.26
N GLU A 59 -5.47 -10.67 -0.18
CA GLU A 59 -6.64 -10.52 0.66
C GLU A 59 -6.67 -9.18 1.37
N ILE A 60 -5.50 -8.69 1.78
CA ILE A 60 -5.43 -7.37 2.39
C ILE A 60 -5.86 -6.31 1.39
N PHE A 61 -5.33 -6.36 0.18
CA PHE A 61 -5.69 -5.38 -0.83
C PHE A 61 -7.18 -5.45 -1.15
N LYS A 62 -7.70 -6.65 -1.25
CA LYS A 62 -9.11 -6.83 -1.55
C LYS A 62 -9.99 -6.26 -0.45
N LYS A 63 -9.59 -6.47 0.79
CA LYS A 63 -10.32 -5.94 1.94
C LYS A 63 -10.41 -4.43 1.88
N HIS A 64 -9.37 -3.79 1.40
CA HIS A 64 -9.33 -2.34 1.30
C HIS A 64 -9.79 -1.82 -0.05
N ASP A 65 -10.26 -2.71 -0.90
CA ASP A 65 -10.79 -2.34 -2.20
C ASP A 65 -9.75 -1.66 -3.08
N VAL A 66 -8.54 -2.17 -3.06
CA VAL A 66 -7.48 -1.68 -3.93
C VAL A 66 -6.85 -2.88 -4.61
N SER A 67 -6.23 -2.65 -5.76
CA SER A 67 -5.50 -3.71 -6.42
C SER A 67 -4.05 -3.68 -5.98
N ARG A 68 -3.36 -4.79 -6.19
CA ARG A 68 -1.92 -4.82 -5.90
C ARG A 68 -1.21 -3.75 -6.71
N LYS A 69 -1.62 -3.56 -7.95
CA LYS A 69 -1.01 -2.57 -8.82
C LYS A 69 -1.21 -1.16 -8.27
N ASP A 70 -2.39 -0.87 -7.77
CA ASP A 70 -2.67 0.43 -7.18
C ASP A 70 -1.80 0.66 -5.96
N TYR A 71 -1.64 -0.36 -5.15
CA TYR A 71 -0.81 -0.26 -3.97
C TYR A 71 0.65 0.02 -4.36
N GLU A 72 1.16 -0.74 -5.32
CA GLU A 72 2.55 -0.56 -5.74
C GLU A 72 2.79 0.80 -6.37
N SER A 73 1.85 1.27 -7.18
CA SER A 73 1.95 2.59 -7.78
C SER A 73 1.93 3.67 -6.72
N SER A 74 1.06 3.52 -5.74
CA SER A 74 0.95 4.51 -4.68
C SER A 74 2.20 4.52 -3.82
N PHE A 75 2.73 3.35 -3.54
CA PHE A 75 3.96 3.25 -2.77
C PHE A 75 5.08 3.99 -3.50
N SER A 76 5.19 3.78 -4.81
CA SER A 76 6.21 4.46 -5.59
C SER A 76 6.01 5.98 -5.59
N TYR A 77 4.76 6.40 -5.65
CA TYR A 77 4.46 7.81 -5.63
C TYR A 77 4.93 8.45 -4.33
N TYR A 78 4.60 7.84 -3.20
CA TYR A 78 5.03 8.38 -1.91
C TYR A 78 6.54 8.28 -1.75
N ALA A 79 7.13 7.18 -2.19
CA ALA A 79 8.57 6.99 -2.06
C ALA A 79 9.37 8.00 -2.87
N ALA A 80 8.77 8.54 -3.92
CA ALA A 80 9.46 9.52 -4.75
C ALA A 80 9.52 10.90 -4.08
N ASN A 81 8.79 11.08 -2.99
CA ASN A 81 8.77 12.35 -2.27
C ASN A 81 9.30 12.09 -0.86
N PRO A 82 10.57 12.40 -0.60
CA PRO A 82 11.20 12.01 0.67
C PRO A 82 10.46 12.52 1.91
N LYS A 83 9.99 13.75 1.85
CA LYS A 83 9.32 14.32 3.00
C LYS A 83 8.00 13.60 3.30
N GLU A 84 7.22 13.38 2.27
CA GLU A 84 5.95 12.68 2.43
C GLU A 84 6.16 11.24 2.83
N PHE A 85 7.20 10.63 2.29
CA PHE A 85 7.47 9.23 2.61
C PHE A 85 7.88 9.10 4.08
N LEU A 86 8.66 10.04 4.57
CA LEU A 86 9.06 10.04 5.97
C LEU A 86 7.83 10.16 6.87
N GLU A 87 6.94 11.08 6.56
CA GLU A 87 5.72 11.26 7.34
C GLU A 87 4.87 10.00 7.31
N LEU A 88 4.76 9.42 6.13
CA LEU A 88 3.97 8.21 5.96
C LEU A 88 4.52 7.09 6.83
N ASN A 89 5.83 6.91 6.80
CA ASN A 89 6.45 5.84 7.57
C ASN A 89 6.33 6.07 9.07
N GLU A 90 6.38 7.31 9.49
CA GLU A 90 6.21 7.60 10.92
C GLU A 90 4.82 7.19 11.38
N LEU A 91 3.83 7.47 10.57
CA LEU A 91 2.46 7.08 10.89
C LEU A 91 2.30 5.56 10.88
N VAL A 92 2.95 4.91 9.94
CA VAL A 92 2.90 3.45 9.87
C VAL A 92 3.53 2.83 11.12
N ILE A 93 4.68 3.35 11.53
CA ILE A 93 5.36 2.82 12.71
C ILE A 93 4.51 3.02 13.95
N GLN A 94 3.89 4.18 14.06
CA GLN A 94 3.03 4.47 15.19
C GLN A 94 1.86 3.48 15.23
N ARG A 95 1.22 3.27 14.11
CA ARG A 95 0.09 2.35 14.06
C ARG A 95 0.52 0.91 14.27
N TYR A 96 1.67 0.55 13.74
CA TYR A 96 2.24 -0.77 13.92
C TYR A 96 2.43 -1.05 15.42
N ASN A 97 3.00 -0.08 16.12
CA ASN A 97 3.23 -0.23 17.56
C ASN A 97 1.93 -0.33 18.34
N GLU A 98 0.93 0.42 17.92
CA GLU A 98 -0.37 0.34 18.56
C GLU A 98 -0.99 -1.04 18.39
N GLU A 99 -0.85 -1.60 17.20
CA GLU A 99 -1.39 -2.93 16.95
C GLU A 99 -0.71 -3.98 17.80
N LEU A 100 0.59 -3.86 17.96
CA LEU A 100 1.32 -4.82 18.76
C LEU A 100 0.95 -4.73 20.23
N VAL A 101 0.74 -3.52 20.71
CA VAL A 101 0.39 -3.33 22.10
C VAL A 101 -0.96 -3.94 22.44
N HIS A 102 -1.88 -3.88 21.48
CA HIS A 102 -3.22 -4.38 21.73
C HIS A 102 -3.33 -5.88 21.55
N LYS A 103 -2.27 -6.50 21.15
CA LYS A 103 -2.26 -7.95 21.05
C LYS A 103 -1.68 -8.58 22.26
#